data_07ef24285d4033567c73d094f613a621
#
_entry.id   07ef24285d4033567c73d094f613a621
#
_cell.length_a   1.000
_cell.length_b   1.000
_cell.length_c   1.000
_cell.angle_alpha   90.00
_cell.angle_beta   90.00
_cell.angle_gamma   90.00
#
_symmetry.space_group_name_H-M   'P 1'
#
loop_
_entity.id
_entity.type
_entity.pdbx_description
1 polymer ?
#
loop_
_entity_poly.entity_id
_entity_poly.type
_entity_poly.pdbx_seq_one_letter_code
_entity_poly.pdbx_strand_id
1 'polypeptide(L)'
;MTGTVTEGAVLPRVEFDAQVCKGCGVCIEACPEDIIEYAGTFNHRGVRPTQLVPDGLVRCSACGNCAVVCPDSAVTVDNLRKHLHFGKNPLRIGDMHYCPGCDEGTVHELLAEVIEELGIKETAVGVASVGCTVFAYRYIDIDWQQAAHGRATSVAWGIECQHPELRVFTIQGDGDLAGIGIGETFHAAARGDPTVIIFLNNAIYGMTGGQLAPTSLMGQVTSTSLAGRNVKDHGYPIVMTEALALQEGCSFAVRTSVHDAPSIRKTKKYIRQAFLNQAKNRSLSVVEVVSACPSGWRLDPVDAHKYLVEHLFPVYKPGVIKEPPGGMPR
;
A
#
# COMPACT_ATOMS: atom_id res chain seq x y z
N MET A 1 -23.51 -28.53 -17.85
CA MET A 1 -22.60 -29.67 -17.85
C MET A 1 -22.12 -29.88 -16.44
N THR A 2 -22.58 -30.94 -15.79
CA THR A 2 -22.22 -31.32 -14.41
C THR A 2 -20.79 -31.85 -14.43
N GLY A 3 -19.85 -31.03 -13.98
CA GLY A 3 -18.47 -31.43 -13.82
C GLY A 3 -18.37 -32.47 -12.69
N THR A 4 -18.08 -33.71 -13.05
CA THR A 4 -17.75 -34.78 -12.12
C THR A 4 -16.50 -34.43 -11.33
N VAL A 5 -16.65 -34.30 -10.01
CA VAL A 5 -15.51 -34.21 -9.08
C VAL A 5 -14.76 -35.54 -9.20
N THR A 6 -13.52 -35.50 -9.70
CA THR A 6 -12.64 -36.65 -9.73
C THR A 6 -12.32 -37.07 -8.28
N GLU A 7 -12.65 -38.28 -7.89
CA GLU A 7 -12.25 -38.84 -6.62
C GLU A 7 -10.74 -38.70 -6.42
N GLY A 8 -10.34 -38.03 -5.32
CA GLY A 8 -8.93 -37.73 -5.00
C GLY A 8 -8.46 -36.28 -5.25
N ALA A 9 -9.33 -35.35 -5.66
CA ALA A 9 -8.95 -33.95 -5.79
C ALA A 9 -8.69 -33.33 -4.40
N VAL A 10 -7.44 -32.94 -4.13
CA VAL A 10 -7.10 -32.16 -2.95
C VAL A 10 -7.70 -30.77 -3.12
N LEU A 11 -8.75 -30.45 -2.36
CA LEU A 11 -9.37 -29.13 -2.35
C LEU A 11 -8.47 -28.11 -1.62
N PRO A 12 -8.48 -26.84 -2.01
CA PRO A 12 -7.81 -25.79 -1.26
C PRO A 12 -8.50 -25.56 0.09
N ARG A 13 -7.77 -24.99 1.03
CA ARG A 13 -8.37 -24.42 2.24
C ARG A 13 -8.57 -22.94 2.02
N VAL A 14 -9.78 -22.44 2.18
CA VAL A 14 -10.12 -21.01 2.03
C VAL A 14 -10.93 -20.60 3.26
N GLU A 15 -10.42 -19.62 3.97
CA GLU A 15 -11.05 -19.11 5.18
C GLU A 15 -11.29 -17.60 5.06
N PHE A 16 -12.46 -17.16 5.51
CA PHE A 16 -12.84 -15.75 5.62
C PHE A 16 -13.06 -15.43 7.10
N ASP A 17 -12.22 -14.54 7.64
CA ASP A 17 -12.43 -14.04 8.99
C ASP A 17 -13.49 -12.92 8.97
N ALA A 18 -14.71 -13.34 9.28
CA ALA A 18 -15.86 -12.42 9.31
C ALA A 18 -15.72 -11.31 10.36
N GLN A 19 -14.92 -11.50 11.41
CA GLN A 19 -14.72 -10.51 12.47
C GLN A 19 -13.79 -9.39 12.02
N VAL A 20 -12.76 -9.71 11.24
CA VAL A 20 -11.80 -8.74 10.67
C VAL A 20 -12.36 -8.07 9.43
N CYS A 21 -13.17 -8.76 8.63
CA CYS A 21 -13.71 -8.30 7.36
C CYS A 21 -14.54 -7.00 7.51
N LYS A 22 -14.20 -5.99 6.70
CA LYS A 22 -14.90 -4.70 6.64
C LYS A 22 -15.92 -4.61 5.51
N GLY A 23 -16.19 -5.69 4.78
CA GLY A 23 -17.21 -5.72 3.73
C GLY A 23 -16.92 -4.84 2.53
N CYS A 24 -15.66 -4.61 2.18
CA CYS A 24 -15.27 -3.72 1.08
C CYS A 24 -15.54 -4.29 -0.32
N GLY A 25 -15.70 -5.60 -0.47
CA GLY A 25 -16.04 -6.26 -1.74
C GLY A 25 -14.87 -6.45 -2.74
N VAL A 26 -13.68 -5.92 -2.49
CA VAL A 26 -12.54 -6.01 -3.42
C VAL A 26 -12.17 -7.46 -3.75
N CYS A 27 -12.30 -8.38 -2.80
CA CYS A 27 -12.05 -9.81 -3.02
C CYS A 27 -13.10 -10.47 -3.96
N ILE A 28 -14.32 -9.93 -4.02
CA ILE A 28 -15.38 -10.39 -4.94
C ILE A 28 -14.92 -10.09 -6.37
N GLU A 29 -14.56 -8.85 -6.65
CA GLU A 29 -14.08 -8.41 -7.97
C GLU A 29 -12.78 -9.11 -8.41
N ALA A 30 -11.93 -9.47 -7.44
CA ALA A 30 -10.65 -10.12 -7.73
C ALA A 30 -10.77 -11.62 -7.99
N CYS A 31 -11.93 -12.24 -7.77
CA CYS A 31 -12.13 -13.67 -7.92
C CYS A 31 -12.40 -14.05 -9.39
N PRO A 32 -11.49 -14.76 -10.08
CA PRO A 32 -11.71 -15.12 -11.50
C PRO A 32 -12.79 -16.20 -11.70
N GLU A 33 -13.24 -16.85 -10.62
CA GLU A 33 -14.22 -17.93 -10.67
C GLU A 33 -15.63 -17.48 -10.22
N ASP A 34 -15.80 -16.21 -9.85
CA ASP A 34 -17.05 -15.63 -9.37
C ASP A 34 -17.72 -16.46 -8.25
N ILE A 35 -16.92 -16.83 -7.24
CA ILE A 35 -17.35 -17.72 -6.14
C ILE A 35 -17.39 -17.04 -4.78
N ILE A 36 -17.26 -15.72 -4.73
CA ILE A 36 -17.30 -14.94 -3.48
C ILE A 36 -18.50 -14.01 -3.51
N GLU A 37 -19.22 -13.93 -2.40
CA GLU A 37 -20.39 -13.10 -2.23
C GLU A 37 -20.40 -12.41 -0.86
N TYR A 38 -21.31 -11.46 -0.65
CA TYR A 38 -21.58 -10.93 0.68
C TYR A 38 -22.43 -11.91 1.48
N ALA A 39 -22.06 -12.16 2.74
CA ALA A 39 -22.84 -12.97 3.66
C ALA A 39 -24.25 -12.39 3.88
N GLY A 40 -25.21 -13.24 4.23
CA GLY A 40 -26.56 -12.84 4.56
C GLY A 40 -26.71 -12.08 5.89
N THR A 41 -25.71 -12.18 6.77
CA THR A 41 -25.72 -11.62 8.13
C THR A 41 -24.65 -10.54 8.29
N PHE A 42 -24.88 -9.64 9.24
CA PHE A 42 -23.91 -8.59 9.62
C PHE A 42 -22.93 -9.11 10.68
N ASN A 43 -21.70 -8.66 10.63
CA ASN A 43 -20.73 -8.88 11.68
C ASN A 43 -20.87 -7.81 12.80
N HIS A 44 -20.00 -7.88 13.83
CA HIS A 44 -20.00 -6.92 14.96
C HIS A 44 -19.70 -5.48 14.55
N ARG A 45 -19.11 -5.25 13.35
CA ARG A 45 -18.84 -3.92 12.78
C ARG A 45 -20.05 -3.34 12.04
N GLY A 46 -21.16 -4.09 11.97
CA GLY A 46 -22.37 -3.68 11.24
C GLY A 46 -22.23 -3.73 9.72
N VAL A 47 -21.28 -4.48 9.19
CA VAL A 47 -21.09 -4.71 7.76
C VAL A 47 -21.34 -6.17 7.39
N ARG A 48 -21.71 -6.43 6.14
CA ARG A 48 -21.85 -7.78 5.60
C ARG A 48 -20.45 -8.27 5.18
N PRO A 49 -19.84 -9.25 5.88
CA PRO A 49 -18.56 -9.81 5.46
C PRO A 49 -18.73 -10.59 4.15
N THR A 50 -17.60 -10.93 3.53
CA THR A 50 -17.60 -11.79 2.34
C THR A 50 -17.45 -13.26 2.75
N GLN A 51 -17.96 -14.14 1.90
CA GLN A 51 -17.89 -15.62 2.05
C GLN A 51 -17.86 -16.30 0.68
N LEU A 52 -17.61 -17.62 0.66
CA LEU A 52 -17.81 -18.40 -0.56
C LEU A 52 -19.31 -18.61 -0.80
N VAL A 53 -19.71 -18.61 -2.08
CA VAL A 53 -21.03 -19.09 -2.49
C VAL A 53 -21.16 -20.61 -2.17
N PRO A 54 -22.37 -21.16 -2.06
CA PRO A 54 -22.57 -22.61 -1.98
C PRO A 54 -21.77 -23.33 -3.08
N ASP A 55 -21.07 -24.42 -2.74
CA ASP A 55 -20.19 -25.17 -3.66
C ASP A 55 -19.00 -24.38 -4.23
N GLY A 56 -18.75 -23.16 -3.77
CA GLY A 56 -17.64 -22.32 -4.24
C GLY A 56 -16.27 -22.95 -4.06
N LEU A 57 -16.06 -23.70 -2.97
CA LEU A 57 -14.78 -24.35 -2.69
C LEU A 57 -14.37 -25.38 -3.78
N VAL A 58 -15.35 -26.08 -4.37
CA VAL A 58 -15.10 -27.05 -5.45
C VAL A 58 -14.64 -26.38 -6.74
N ARG A 59 -15.12 -25.15 -7.00
CA ARG A 59 -14.75 -24.34 -8.17
C ARG A 59 -13.48 -23.51 -7.95
N CYS A 60 -13.00 -23.42 -6.72
CA CYS A 60 -11.86 -22.58 -6.37
C CYS A 60 -10.56 -23.08 -7.02
N SER A 61 -9.94 -22.23 -7.85
CA SER A 61 -8.63 -22.49 -8.46
C SER A 61 -7.45 -22.33 -7.51
N ALA A 62 -7.68 -21.89 -6.27
CA ALA A 62 -6.65 -21.59 -5.27
C ALA A 62 -5.58 -20.60 -5.76
N CYS A 63 -5.96 -19.63 -6.57
CA CYS A 63 -5.05 -18.63 -7.11
C CYS A 63 -4.55 -17.61 -6.07
N GLY A 64 -5.23 -17.48 -4.92
CA GLY A 64 -4.89 -16.60 -3.80
C GLY A 64 -5.22 -15.12 -4.03
N ASN A 65 -5.80 -14.73 -5.18
CA ASN A 65 -6.06 -13.31 -5.46
C ASN A 65 -6.91 -12.65 -4.38
N CYS A 66 -7.97 -13.31 -3.88
CA CYS A 66 -8.85 -12.79 -2.83
C CYS A 66 -8.11 -12.49 -1.52
N ALA A 67 -7.11 -13.31 -1.16
CA ALA A 67 -6.27 -13.06 0.00
C ALA A 67 -5.29 -11.91 -0.25
N VAL A 68 -4.63 -11.90 -1.42
CA VAL A 68 -3.64 -10.89 -1.80
C VAL A 68 -4.23 -9.49 -1.87
N VAL A 69 -5.47 -9.33 -2.38
CA VAL A 69 -6.12 -8.00 -2.49
C VAL A 69 -6.81 -7.56 -1.20
N CYS A 70 -6.89 -8.40 -0.18
CA CYS A 70 -7.60 -8.06 1.05
C CYS A 70 -6.78 -7.07 1.91
N PRO A 71 -7.19 -5.80 2.04
CA PRO A 71 -6.41 -4.81 2.78
C PRO A 71 -6.38 -5.07 4.29
N ASP A 72 -7.30 -5.89 4.78
CA ASP A 72 -7.40 -6.24 6.20
C ASP A 72 -6.88 -7.65 6.51
N SER A 73 -6.33 -8.36 5.51
CA SER A 73 -5.85 -9.75 5.62
C SER A 73 -6.91 -10.70 6.22
N ALA A 74 -8.19 -10.44 5.92
CA ALA A 74 -9.32 -11.22 6.42
C ALA A 74 -9.57 -12.52 5.63
N VAL A 75 -8.80 -12.77 4.57
CA VAL A 75 -8.94 -13.96 3.72
C VAL A 75 -7.63 -14.74 3.73
N THR A 76 -7.73 -16.05 3.96
CA THR A 76 -6.61 -16.97 3.88
C THR A 76 -6.89 -18.03 2.82
N VAL A 77 -5.90 -18.34 1.99
CA VAL A 77 -5.97 -19.38 0.97
C VAL A 77 -4.72 -20.26 1.03
N ASP A 78 -4.90 -21.54 1.34
CA ASP A 78 -3.86 -22.55 1.24
C ASP A 78 -4.03 -23.36 -0.05
N ASN A 79 -3.07 -23.22 -0.95
CA ASN A 79 -2.98 -24.06 -2.13
C ASN A 79 -2.18 -25.32 -1.79
N LEU A 80 -2.87 -26.35 -1.32
CA LEU A 80 -2.24 -27.60 -0.84
C LEU A 80 -1.48 -28.36 -1.94
N ARG A 81 -1.84 -28.15 -3.23
CA ARG A 81 -1.15 -28.79 -4.37
C ARG A 81 0.20 -28.16 -4.67
N LYS A 82 0.32 -26.84 -4.46
CA LYS A 82 1.54 -26.06 -4.74
C LYS A 82 2.31 -25.67 -3.48
N HIS A 83 1.83 -26.09 -2.30
CA HIS A 83 2.39 -25.68 -1.01
C HIS A 83 2.52 -24.14 -0.87
N LEU A 84 1.52 -23.40 -1.35
CA LEU A 84 1.46 -21.95 -1.28
C LEU A 84 0.43 -21.53 -0.24
N HIS A 85 0.82 -20.58 0.59
CA HIS A 85 -0.03 -19.91 1.56
C HIS A 85 -0.21 -18.45 1.16
N PHE A 86 -1.45 -17.96 1.19
CA PHE A 86 -1.79 -16.56 1.01
C PHE A 86 -2.64 -16.13 2.21
N GLY A 87 -2.20 -15.17 2.98
CA GLY A 87 -2.90 -14.73 4.18
C GLY A 87 -2.06 -13.72 4.96
N LYS A 88 -2.47 -13.46 6.19
CA LYS A 88 -1.81 -12.50 7.07
C LYS A 88 -0.37 -12.93 7.38
N ASN A 89 0.58 -12.03 7.15
CA ASN A 89 1.99 -12.26 7.50
C ASN A 89 2.17 -12.32 9.03
N PRO A 90 3.06 -13.18 9.57
CA PRO A 90 3.32 -13.29 11.01
C PRO A 90 3.76 -11.99 11.69
N LEU A 91 4.47 -11.09 10.98
CA LEU A 91 4.84 -9.78 11.50
C LEU A 91 3.65 -8.80 11.56
N ARG A 92 2.52 -9.12 10.94
CA ARG A 92 1.29 -8.32 11.00
C ARG A 92 0.56 -8.57 12.31
N ILE A 93 0.44 -7.54 13.13
CA ILE A 93 -0.22 -7.56 14.43
C ILE A 93 -1.46 -6.65 14.45
N GLY A 94 -2.38 -6.91 15.35
CA GLY A 94 -3.58 -6.10 15.54
C GLY A 94 -4.54 -6.02 14.34
N ASP A 95 -5.68 -5.39 14.55
CA ASP A 95 -6.64 -5.04 13.52
C ASP A 95 -6.39 -3.62 13.03
N MET A 96 -6.45 -3.42 11.72
CA MET A 96 -6.21 -2.10 11.14
C MET A 96 -7.39 -1.16 11.31
N HIS A 97 -7.09 0.11 11.56
CA HIS A 97 -8.11 1.17 11.68
C HIS A 97 -8.55 1.75 10.33
N TYR A 98 -7.86 1.40 9.24
CA TYR A 98 -8.14 1.97 7.92
C TYR A 98 -9.58 1.76 7.47
N CYS A 99 -10.06 2.65 6.62
CA CYS A 99 -11.38 2.56 6.01
C CYS A 99 -11.53 1.27 5.19
N PRO A 100 -12.78 0.77 5.00
CA PRO A 100 -13.02 -0.37 4.11
C PRO A 100 -12.42 -0.12 2.71
N GLY A 101 -11.61 -1.05 2.22
CA GLY A 101 -10.97 -0.96 0.90
C GLY A 101 -9.87 0.09 0.76
N CYS A 102 -9.36 0.63 1.86
CA CYS A 102 -8.19 1.51 1.84
C CYS A 102 -6.91 0.70 1.54
N ASP A 103 -6.16 1.12 0.53
CA ASP A 103 -4.96 0.43 0.06
C ASP A 103 -3.79 0.44 1.07
N GLU A 104 -3.82 1.30 2.08
CA GLU A 104 -2.76 1.38 3.09
C GLU A 104 -2.58 0.06 3.84
N GLY A 105 -3.68 -0.68 4.06
CA GLY A 105 -3.62 -1.99 4.67
C GLY A 105 -2.78 -2.99 3.86
N THR A 106 -3.00 -3.04 2.56
CA THR A 106 -2.22 -3.88 1.64
C THR A 106 -0.74 -3.50 1.65
N VAL A 107 -0.41 -2.20 1.70
CA VAL A 107 0.99 -1.75 1.76
C VAL A 107 1.68 -2.21 3.05
N HIS A 108 0.98 -2.20 4.19
CA HIS A 108 1.53 -2.74 5.45
C HIS A 108 1.79 -4.24 5.37
N GLU A 109 0.91 -5.01 4.72
CA GLU A 109 1.13 -6.44 4.49
C GLU A 109 2.41 -6.66 3.66
N LEU A 110 2.55 -5.91 2.55
CA LEU A 110 3.73 -6.02 1.69
C LEU A 110 5.03 -5.64 2.39
N LEU A 111 4.99 -4.62 3.27
CA LEU A 111 6.14 -4.24 4.10
C LEU A 111 6.52 -5.37 5.06
N ALA A 112 5.55 -5.94 5.77
CA ALA A 112 5.79 -7.06 6.69
C ALA A 112 6.39 -8.26 5.96
N GLU A 113 5.82 -8.64 4.81
CA GLU A 113 6.33 -9.73 3.98
C GLU A 113 7.77 -9.49 3.51
N VAL A 114 8.08 -8.27 3.04
CA VAL A 114 9.43 -7.93 2.56
C VAL A 114 10.45 -7.93 3.69
N ILE A 115 10.11 -7.39 4.86
CA ILE A 115 10.96 -7.37 6.05
C ILE A 115 11.30 -8.79 6.49
N GLU A 116 10.29 -9.68 6.51
CA GLU A 116 10.47 -11.10 6.84
C GLU A 116 11.33 -11.83 5.80
N GLU A 117 11.02 -11.68 4.50
CA GLU A 117 11.76 -12.32 3.40
C GLU A 117 13.24 -11.90 3.33
N LEU A 118 13.53 -10.66 3.70
CA LEU A 118 14.91 -10.15 3.76
C LEU A 118 15.63 -10.51 5.06
N GLY A 119 14.91 -11.05 6.06
CA GLY A 119 15.46 -11.38 7.37
C GLY A 119 15.97 -10.17 8.15
N ILE A 120 15.35 -9.00 7.96
CA ILE A 120 15.80 -7.73 8.54
C ILE A 120 14.95 -7.24 9.72
N LYS A 121 14.11 -8.09 10.29
CA LYS A 121 13.22 -7.73 11.40
C LYS A 121 13.96 -6.97 12.52
N GLU A 122 15.09 -7.50 12.98
CA GLU A 122 15.84 -6.97 14.13
C GLU A 122 16.62 -5.67 13.81
N THR A 123 16.68 -5.28 12.54
CA THR A 123 17.38 -4.07 12.09
C THR A 123 16.46 -3.07 11.40
N ALA A 124 15.22 -3.47 11.09
CA ALA A 124 14.24 -2.60 10.46
C ALA A 124 13.66 -1.59 11.48
N VAL A 125 13.72 -0.31 11.14
CA VAL A 125 13.09 0.76 11.92
C VAL A 125 12.17 1.56 11.00
N GLY A 126 10.90 1.55 11.33
CA GLY A 126 9.90 2.35 10.63
C GLY A 126 9.76 3.74 11.25
N VAL A 127 9.70 4.78 10.42
CA VAL A 127 9.34 6.12 10.86
C VAL A 127 7.93 6.45 10.37
N ALA A 128 6.97 6.40 11.29
CA ALA A 128 5.57 6.74 11.00
C ALA A 128 5.37 8.25 11.08
N SER A 129 4.78 8.84 10.05
CA SER A 129 4.46 10.25 10.03
C SER A 129 2.97 10.52 10.27
N VAL A 130 2.60 11.78 10.43
CA VAL A 130 1.21 12.17 10.70
C VAL A 130 0.35 12.03 9.43
N GLY A 131 -0.79 11.41 9.59
CA GLY A 131 -1.76 11.05 8.57
C GLY A 131 -2.36 9.69 8.89
N CYS A 132 -3.00 9.03 7.95
CA CYS A 132 -3.59 7.71 8.18
C CYS A 132 -2.56 6.67 8.63
N THR A 133 -1.30 6.80 8.19
CA THR A 133 -0.19 5.91 8.55
C THR A 133 0.39 6.13 9.94
N VAL A 134 -0.09 7.11 10.70
CA VAL A 134 0.46 7.45 12.03
C VAL A 134 0.46 6.28 13.02
N PHE A 135 -0.46 5.33 12.86
CA PHE A 135 -0.58 4.14 13.71
C PHE A 135 0.13 2.90 13.14
N ALA A 136 1.01 3.04 12.16
CA ALA A 136 1.73 1.92 11.55
C ALA A 136 2.43 1.02 12.58
N TYR A 137 2.94 1.60 13.68
CA TYR A 137 3.55 0.90 14.80
C TYR A 137 2.61 -0.10 15.52
N ARG A 138 1.30 -0.03 15.28
CA ARG A 138 0.32 -0.97 15.84
C ARG A 138 0.11 -2.21 14.95
N TYR A 139 0.69 -2.22 13.74
CA TYR A 139 0.35 -3.19 12.71
C TYR A 139 1.50 -4.04 12.22
N ILE A 140 2.75 -3.63 12.45
CA ILE A 140 3.93 -4.42 12.10
C ILE A 140 4.84 -4.52 13.31
N ASP A 141 5.21 -5.76 13.68
CA ASP A 141 6.03 -6.10 14.84
C ASP A 141 7.53 -5.88 14.56
N ILE A 142 7.93 -4.61 14.51
CA ILE A 142 9.29 -4.10 14.40
C ILE A 142 9.43 -2.85 15.28
N ASP A 143 10.62 -2.28 15.34
CA ASP A 143 10.84 -0.99 16.00
C ASP A 143 10.27 0.18 15.18
N TRP A 144 9.66 1.13 15.88
CA TRP A 144 9.04 2.30 15.29
C TRP A 144 9.40 3.59 16.02
N GLN A 145 9.64 4.64 15.24
CA GLN A 145 9.68 6.02 15.71
C GLN A 145 8.55 6.81 15.08
N GLN A 146 7.79 7.54 15.88
CA GLN A 146 6.79 8.49 15.36
C GLN A 146 7.44 9.86 15.14
N ALA A 147 7.14 10.48 14.00
CA ALA A 147 7.62 11.81 13.65
C ALA A 147 6.47 12.84 13.63
N ALA A 148 6.80 14.10 13.87
CA ALA A 148 5.89 15.19 13.60
C ALA A 148 5.58 15.29 12.10
N HIS A 149 4.43 15.90 11.76
CA HIS A 149 3.96 16.04 10.37
C HIS A 149 5.03 16.68 9.47
N GLY A 150 5.37 15.99 8.38
CA GLY A 150 6.39 16.39 7.42
C GLY A 150 7.84 16.18 7.87
N ARG A 151 8.10 15.53 9.00
CA ARG A 151 9.47 15.40 9.56
C ARG A 151 10.02 13.98 9.54
N ALA A 152 9.31 13.02 8.93
CA ALA A 152 9.73 11.63 8.96
C ALA A 152 11.11 11.41 8.32
N THR A 153 11.43 12.04 7.20
CA THR A 153 12.74 11.93 6.55
C THR A 153 13.87 12.50 7.39
N SER A 154 13.64 13.60 8.12
CA SER A 154 14.64 14.17 9.02
C SER A 154 14.89 13.29 10.25
N VAL A 155 13.83 12.67 10.79
CA VAL A 155 13.93 11.71 11.90
C VAL A 155 14.68 10.46 11.43
N ALA A 156 14.33 9.92 10.26
CA ALA A 156 15.01 8.78 9.65
C ALA A 156 16.51 9.04 9.49
N TRP A 157 16.89 10.18 8.95
CA TRP A 157 18.29 10.59 8.81
C TRP A 157 19.02 10.65 10.16
N GLY A 158 18.36 11.21 11.19
CA GLY A 158 18.94 11.27 12.55
C GLY A 158 19.24 9.88 13.12
N ILE A 159 18.34 8.90 12.90
CA ILE A 159 18.53 7.51 13.31
C ILE A 159 19.72 6.90 12.54
N GLU A 160 19.76 7.04 11.23
CA GLU A 160 20.81 6.48 10.37
C GLU A 160 22.21 7.05 10.63
N CYS A 161 22.28 8.33 11.01
CA CYS A 161 23.53 8.96 11.41
C CYS A 161 24.17 8.31 12.65
N GLN A 162 23.34 7.87 13.59
CA GLN A 162 23.81 7.25 14.83
C GLN A 162 23.89 5.73 14.72
N HIS A 163 23.07 5.12 13.86
CA HIS A 163 22.91 3.68 13.71
C HIS A 163 22.91 3.27 12.24
N PRO A 164 24.07 3.34 11.57
CA PRO A 164 24.20 3.05 10.13
C PRO A 164 23.96 1.57 9.78
N GLU A 165 23.92 0.68 10.76
CA GLU A 165 23.57 -0.74 10.61
C GLU A 165 22.06 -0.98 10.43
N LEU A 166 21.21 -0.03 10.84
CA LEU A 166 19.77 -0.17 10.74
C LEU A 166 19.25 -0.01 9.31
N ARG A 167 18.06 -0.54 9.07
CA ARG A 167 17.30 -0.42 7.83
C ARG A 167 16.12 0.50 8.07
N VAL A 168 16.39 1.80 7.97
CA VAL A 168 15.38 2.83 8.26
C VAL A 168 14.51 3.07 7.03
N PHE A 169 13.21 3.10 7.24
CA PHE A 169 12.25 3.50 6.21
C PHE A 169 11.19 4.45 6.76
N THR A 170 10.62 5.27 5.91
CA THR A 170 9.48 6.12 6.26
C THR A 170 8.23 5.63 5.55
N ILE A 171 7.07 5.84 6.19
CA ILE A 171 5.77 5.66 5.54
C ILE A 171 4.98 6.97 5.68
N GLN A 172 4.67 7.59 4.53
CA GLN A 172 4.18 8.98 4.48
C GLN A 172 3.07 9.13 3.45
N GLY A 173 2.00 9.82 3.80
CA GLY A 173 0.99 10.27 2.86
C GLY A 173 1.47 11.48 2.02
N ASP A 174 0.71 11.81 0.99
CA ASP A 174 1.00 12.90 0.06
C ASP A 174 0.96 14.29 0.72
N GLY A 175 0.02 14.52 1.61
CA GLY A 175 -0.03 15.75 2.40
C GLY A 175 1.14 15.91 3.35
N ASP A 176 1.67 14.81 3.85
CA ASP A 176 2.86 14.80 4.71
C ASP A 176 4.14 15.05 3.90
N LEU A 177 4.38 14.23 2.88
CA LEU A 177 5.63 14.22 2.12
C LEU A 177 5.72 15.37 1.12
N ALA A 178 4.69 15.57 0.29
CA ALA A 178 4.67 16.57 -0.78
C ALA A 178 4.02 17.90 -0.34
N GLY A 179 3.45 17.95 0.85
CA GLY A 179 2.92 19.15 1.48
C GLY A 179 3.90 19.74 2.47
N ILE A 180 3.63 19.55 3.75
CA ILE A 180 4.39 20.19 4.84
C ILE A 180 5.85 19.72 4.89
N GLY A 181 6.15 18.50 4.44
CA GLY A 181 7.49 17.89 4.46
C GLY A 181 8.27 18.00 3.15
N ILE A 182 7.81 18.82 2.19
CA ILE A 182 8.44 18.88 0.87
C ILE A 182 9.91 19.29 0.94
N GLY A 183 10.26 20.25 1.79
CA GLY A 183 11.63 20.73 1.97
C GLY A 183 12.54 19.66 2.53
N GLU A 184 12.10 18.99 3.61
CA GLU A 184 12.84 17.92 4.26
C GLU A 184 13.08 16.72 3.34
N THR A 185 12.04 16.33 2.60
CA THR A 185 12.12 15.21 1.65
C THR A 185 13.04 15.54 0.47
N PHE A 186 12.95 16.76 -0.04
CA PHE A 186 13.83 17.21 -1.13
C PHE A 186 15.29 17.27 -0.70
N HIS A 187 15.56 17.78 0.51
CA HIS A 187 16.91 17.82 1.07
C HIS A 187 17.45 16.42 1.38
N ALA A 188 16.59 15.48 1.83
CA ALA A 188 16.98 14.07 2.00
C ALA A 188 17.43 13.45 0.67
N ALA A 189 16.70 13.72 -0.42
CA ALA A 189 17.07 13.27 -1.76
C ALA A 189 18.35 13.93 -2.28
N ALA A 190 18.55 15.21 -2.01
CA ALA A 190 19.76 15.93 -2.40
C ALA A 190 21.03 15.43 -1.65
N ARG A 191 20.89 15.14 -0.35
CA ARG A 191 21.99 14.54 0.45
C ARG A 191 22.26 13.08 0.13
N GLY A 192 21.28 12.35 -0.39
CA GLY A 192 21.35 10.92 -0.61
C GLY A 192 21.24 10.12 0.69
N ASP A 193 20.38 10.55 1.60
CA ASP A 193 20.12 9.86 2.86
C ASP A 193 19.74 8.39 2.57
N PRO A 194 20.35 7.39 3.23
CA PRO A 194 20.13 5.97 2.91
C PRO A 194 18.78 5.47 3.47
N THR A 195 17.71 6.16 3.13
CA THR A 195 16.34 5.90 3.59
C THR A 195 15.48 5.31 2.48
N VAL A 196 14.64 4.33 2.81
CA VAL A 196 13.54 3.88 1.94
C VAL A 196 12.30 4.70 2.26
N ILE A 197 11.81 5.46 1.29
CA ILE A 197 10.56 6.23 1.42
C ILE A 197 9.43 5.44 0.78
N ILE A 198 8.44 5.02 1.58
CA ILE A 198 7.16 4.50 1.11
C ILE A 198 6.18 5.67 1.08
N PHE A 199 5.89 6.14 -0.11
CA PHE A 199 5.08 7.31 -0.35
C PHE A 199 3.67 6.91 -0.81
N LEU A 200 2.67 7.14 0.01
CA LEU A 200 1.26 6.84 -0.27
C LEU A 200 0.59 8.07 -0.88
N ASN A 201 0.32 8.02 -2.17
CA ASN A 201 -0.29 9.11 -2.91
C ASN A 201 -1.75 8.79 -3.27
N ASN A 202 -2.68 9.37 -2.54
CA ASN A 202 -4.11 9.24 -2.79
C ASN A 202 -4.77 10.55 -3.24
N ALA A 203 -3.97 11.57 -3.55
CA ALA A 203 -4.39 12.86 -4.06
C ALA A 203 -5.41 13.61 -3.17
N ILE A 204 -5.37 13.38 -1.83
CA ILE A 204 -6.29 14.04 -0.90
C ILE A 204 -5.79 13.92 0.55
N TYR A 205 -6.08 14.91 1.40
CA TYR A 205 -5.91 14.75 2.85
C TYR A 205 -7.03 13.86 3.41
N GLY A 206 -6.81 12.54 3.43
CA GLY A 206 -7.84 11.56 3.82
C GLY A 206 -8.23 11.63 5.29
N MET A 207 -7.24 11.61 6.21
CA MET A 207 -7.45 11.52 7.65
C MET A 207 -8.28 12.67 8.22
N THR A 208 -8.13 13.88 7.69
CA THR A 208 -8.76 15.10 8.21
C THR A 208 -10.09 15.42 7.55
N GLY A 209 -10.55 14.61 6.60
CA GLY A 209 -11.89 14.75 6.02
C GLY A 209 -11.93 15.24 4.57
N GLY A 210 -10.90 14.96 3.78
CA GLY A 210 -10.93 15.10 2.33
C GLY A 210 -10.62 16.51 1.82
N GLN A 211 -9.64 17.20 2.40
CA GLN A 211 -9.18 18.50 1.92
C GLN A 211 -8.26 18.36 0.71
N LEU A 212 -8.09 19.46 -0.01
CA LEU A 212 -7.21 19.56 -1.16
C LEU A 212 -5.75 19.32 -0.73
N ALA A 213 -5.12 18.26 -1.25
CA ALA A 213 -3.71 17.98 -1.07
C ALA A 213 -2.84 18.61 -2.16
N PRO A 214 -1.53 18.74 -1.98
CA PRO A 214 -0.62 19.21 -3.03
C PRO A 214 -0.70 18.39 -4.31
N THR A 215 -1.01 17.10 -4.18
CA THR A 215 -1.13 16.10 -5.26
C THR A 215 -2.54 15.99 -5.85
N SER A 216 -3.57 16.64 -5.29
CA SER A 216 -4.94 16.58 -5.81
C SER A 216 -4.99 16.97 -7.29
N LEU A 217 -5.79 16.24 -8.08
CA LEU A 217 -5.87 16.40 -9.53
C LEU A 217 -6.53 17.73 -9.94
N MET A 218 -6.25 18.18 -11.15
CA MET A 218 -7.00 19.30 -11.75
C MET A 218 -8.49 18.95 -11.85
N GLY A 219 -9.35 19.83 -11.41
CA GLY A 219 -10.79 19.61 -11.37
C GLY A 219 -11.28 18.74 -10.23
N GLN A 220 -10.39 18.12 -9.42
CA GLN A 220 -10.80 17.27 -8.30
C GLN A 220 -11.55 18.10 -7.24
N VAL A 221 -12.77 17.68 -6.96
CA VAL A 221 -13.64 18.26 -5.91
C VAL A 221 -13.19 17.71 -4.55
N THR A 222 -12.98 18.59 -3.59
CA THR A 222 -12.56 18.27 -2.23
C THR A 222 -13.34 19.11 -1.22
N SER A 223 -13.22 18.79 0.08
CA SER A 223 -13.94 19.55 1.12
C SER A 223 -13.48 21.02 1.22
N THR A 224 -12.31 21.36 0.70
CA THR A 224 -11.79 22.74 0.66
C THR A 224 -11.71 23.32 -0.75
N SER A 225 -12.14 22.57 -1.78
CA SER A 225 -12.22 23.02 -3.17
C SER A 225 -13.50 22.48 -3.81
N LEU A 226 -14.63 23.04 -3.43
CA LEU A 226 -15.97 22.56 -3.85
C LEU A 226 -16.25 22.74 -5.35
N ALA A 227 -15.59 23.72 -6.00
CA ALA A 227 -15.64 23.92 -7.45
C ALA A 227 -14.59 23.09 -8.22
N GLY A 228 -13.83 22.25 -7.52
CA GLY A 228 -12.69 21.54 -8.05
C GLY A 228 -11.40 22.34 -8.04
N ARG A 229 -10.23 21.65 -8.06
CA ARG A 229 -8.92 22.30 -8.16
C ARG A 229 -8.80 23.09 -9.46
N ASN A 230 -8.36 24.33 -9.39
CA ASN A 230 -8.06 25.15 -10.54
C ASN A 230 -6.71 25.84 -10.39
N VAL A 231 -6.11 26.27 -11.51
CA VAL A 231 -4.76 26.83 -11.53
C VAL A 231 -4.68 28.17 -10.78
N LYS A 232 -5.73 29.00 -10.92
CA LYS A 232 -5.74 30.36 -10.36
C LYS A 232 -5.64 30.37 -8.84
N ASP A 233 -6.40 29.48 -8.18
CA ASP A 233 -6.53 29.50 -6.73
C ASP A 233 -5.62 28.47 -6.03
N HIS A 234 -5.25 27.39 -6.75
CA HIS A 234 -4.62 26.20 -6.13
C HIS A 234 -3.32 25.77 -6.83
N GLY A 235 -2.99 26.31 -7.99
CA GLY A 235 -1.85 25.85 -8.79
C GLY A 235 -2.00 24.42 -9.32
N TYR A 236 -0.94 23.89 -9.92
CA TYR A 236 -0.90 22.53 -10.47
C TYR A 236 -0.61 21.47 -9.42
N PRO A 237 -1.00 20.19 -9.64
CA PRO A 237 -0.58 19.06 -8.81
C PRO A 237 0.94 18.92 -8.75
N ILE A 238 1.46 18.60 -7.57
CA ILE A 238 2.90 18.31 -7.42
C ILE A 238 3.15 16.86 -7.82
N VAL A 239 4.08 16.66 -8.75
CA VAL A 239 4.57 15.34 -9.20
C VAL A 239 5.90 15.07 -8.49
N MET A 240 5.79 14.58 -7.24
CA MET A 240 6.91 14.60 -6.30
C MET A 240 8.00 13.57 -6.63
N THR A 241 7.66 12.36 -7.06
CA THR A 241 8.64 11.31 -7.29
C THR A 241 9.61 11.64 -8.42
N GLU A 242 9.15 12.27 -9.50
CA GLU A 242 9.99 12.78 -10.58
C GLU A 242 10.93 13.89 -10.09
N ALA A 243 10.44 14.79 -9.25
CA ALA A 243 11.26 15.86 -8.68
C ALA A 243 12.38 15.32 -7.79
N LEU A 244 12.08 14.28 -6.99
CA LEU A 244 13.09 13.58 -6.17
C LEU A 244 14.08 12.78 -7.03
N ALA A 245 13.60 12.14 -8.10
CA ALA A 245 14.44 11.36 -9.00
C ALA A 245 15.51 12.20 -9.73
N LEU A 246 15.27 13.50 -9.91
CA LEU A 246 16.26 14.44 -10.48
C LEU A 246 17.44 14.68 -9.54
N GLN A 247 17.31 14.39 -8.24
CA GLN A 247 18.40 14.57 -7.30
C GLN A 247 19.40 13.42 -7.42
N GLU A 248 20.71 13.73 -7.38
CA GLU A 248 21.79 12.75 -7.49
C GLU A 248 21.72 11.67 -6.37
N GLY A 249 21.37 12.11 -5.15
CA GLY A 249 21.31 11.23 -3.98
C GLY A 249 20.08 10.31 -3.96
N CYS A 250 19.07 10.53 -4.77
CA CYS A 250 18.00 9.57 -5.01
C CYS A 250 18.43 8.61 -6.11
N SER A 251 18.76 7.37 -5.79
CA SER A 251 19.27 6.42 -6.76
C SER A 251 18.23 5.43 -7.29
N PHE A 252 17.08 5.31 -6.62
CA PHE A 252 15.97 4.49 -7.08
C PHE A 252 14.65 5.22 -6.84
N ALA A 253 13.86 5.35 -7.89
CA ALA A 253 12.53 5.97 -7.82
C ALA A 253 11.54 5.20 -8.69
N VAL A 254 10.42 4.82 -8.11
CA VAL A 254 9.39 4.05 -8.81
C VAL A 254 8.01 4.50 -8.36
N ARG A 255 7.05 4.48 -9.29
CA ARG A 255 5.62 4.63 -9.01
C ARG A 255 4.89 3.34 -9.32
N THR A 256 4.03 2.93 -8.42
CA THR A 256 3.27 1.68 -8.48
C THR A 256 1.88 1.87 -7.88
N SER A 257 1.12 0.80 -7.74
CA SER A 257 -0.17 0.78 -7.04
C SER A 257 -0.48 -0.60 -6.49
N VAL A 258 -1.56 -0.71 -5.72
CA VAL A 258 -2.03 -1.99 -5.15
C VAL A 258 -3.50 -2.27 -5.47
N HIS A 259 -4.00 -1.70 -6.57
CA HIS A 259 -5.41 -1.79 -6.96
C HIS A 259 -5.84 -3.18 -7.47
N ASP A 260 -4.89 -4.02 -7.89
CA ASP A 260 -5.12 -5.39 -8.35
C ASP A 260 -3.98 -6.34 -7.95
N ALA A 261 -4.22 -7.64 -8.04
CA ALA A 261 -3.26 -8.64 -7.62
C ALA A 261 -1.93 -8.62 -8.41
N PRO A 262 -1.88 -8.38 -9.73
CA PRO A 262 -0.64 -8.16 -10.46
C PRO A 262 0.15 -6.96 -9.96
N SER A 263 -0.52 -5.83 -9.73
CA SER A 263 0.10 -4.59 -9.21
C SER A 263 0.65 -4.78 -7.80
N ILE A 264 -0.07 -5.47 -6.93
CA ILE A 264 0.37 -5.83 -5.58
C ILE A 264 1.68 -6.63 -5.63
N ARG A 265 1.73 -7.70 -6.45
CA ARG A 265 2.95 -8.50 -6.62
C ARG A 265 4.13 -7.68 -7.15
N LYS A 266 3.85 -6.72 -8.04
CA LYS A 266 4.86 -5.81 -8.58
C LYS A 266 5.34 -4.81 -7.53
N THR A 267 4.43 -4.27 -6.75
CA THR A 267 4.73 -3.35 -5.64
C THR A 267 5.63 -4.02 -4.60
N LYS A 268 5.34 -5.27 -4.23
CA LYS A 268 6.21 -6.06 -3.34
C LYS A 268 7.65 -6.14 -3.85
N LYS A 269 7.82 -6.42 -5.15
CA LYS A 269 9.17 -6.46 -5.77
C LYS A 269 9.88 -5.10 -5.68
N TYR A 270 9.17 -4.00 -5.85
CA TYR A 270 9.75 -2.67 -5.77
C TYR A 270 10.11 -2.27 -4.34
N ILE A 271 9.29 -2.60 -3.35
CA ILE A 271 9.61 -2.40 -1.93
C ILE A 271 10.87 -3.20 -1.57
N ARG A 272 10.91 -4.49 -1.95
CA ARG A 272 12.09 -5.33 -1.74
C ARG A 272 13.34 -4.74 -2.41
N GLN A 273 13.20 -4.24 -3.63
CA GLN A 273 14.27 -3.59 -4.37
C GLN A 273 14.80 -2.34 -3.67
N ALA A 274 13.92 -1.53 -3.09
CA ALA A 274 14.30 -0.32 -2.36
C ALA A 274 15.17 -0.65 -1.13
N PHE A 275 14.82 -1.67 -0.35
CA PHE A 275 15.64 -2.13 0.77
C PHE A 275 16.99 -2.71 0.31
N LEU A 276 17.02 -3.46 -0.77
CA LEU A 276 18.27 -3.96 -1.34
C LEU A 276 19.18 -2.83 -1.85
N ASN A 277 18.58 -1.81 -2.47
CA ASN A 277 19.30 -0.61 -2.89
C ASN A 277 19.87 0.16 -1.71
N GLN A 278 19.09 0.35 -0.65
CA GLN A 278 19.54 0.95 0.61
C GLN A 278 20.77 0.18 1.18
N ALA A 279 20.66 -1.14 1.24
CA ALA A 279 21.73 -1.98 1.78
C ALA A 279 23.04 -1.90 0.95
N LYS A 280 22.90 -1.87 -0.39
CA LYS A 280 24.04 -1.94 -1.31
C LYS A 280 24.66 -0.57 -1.58
N ASN A 281 23.82 0.42 -1.88
CA ASN A 281 24.28 1.71 -2.43
C ASN A 281 24.24 2.84 -1.39
N ARG A 282 23.66 2.61 -0.21
CA ARG A 282 23.55 3.62 0.86
C ARG A 282 23.01 4.96 0.33
N SER A 283 21.89 4.91 -0.37
CA SER A 283 21.27 6.07 -1.03
C SER A 283 19.76 6.03 -0.91
N LEU A 284 19.11 7.16 -1.16
CA LEU A 284 17.67 7.28 -1.05
C LEU A 284 16.95 6.45 -2.12
N SER A 285 15.92 5.77 -1.69
CA SER A 285 14.95 5.06 -2.54
C SER A 285 13.54 5.56 -2.30
N VAL A 286 12.78 5.82 -3.36
CA VAL A 286 11.38 6.23 -3.29
C VAL A 286 10.49 5.21 -3.98
N VAL A 287 9.53 4.67 -3.24
CA VAL A 287 8.45 3.82 -3.76
C VAL A 287 7.13 4.58 -3.56
N GLU A 288 6.68 5.26 -4.59
CA GLU A 288 5.35 5.88 -4.59
C GLU A 288 4.30 4.83 -4.92
N VAL A 289 3.33 4.68 -4.02
CA VAL A 289 2.14 3.84 -4.23
C VAL A 289 0.96 4.77 -4.43
N VAL A 290 0.49 4.87 -5.69
CA VAL A 290 -0.78 5.53 -5.99
C VAL A 290 -1.88 4.65 -5.42
N SER A 291 -2.61 5.19 -4.45
CA SER A 291 -3.50 4.42 -3.57
C SER A 291 -4.92 4.98 -3.56
N ALA A 292 -5.90 4.10 -3.37
CA ALA A 292 -7.29 4.50 -3.27
C ALA A 292 -7.61 5.02 -1.86
N CYS A 293 -8.38 6.11 -1.83
CA CYS A 293 -8.97 6.66 -0.60
C CYS A 293 -10.50 6.70 -0.71
N PRO A 294 -11.21 5.55 -0.54
CA PRO A 294 -12.66 5.48 -0.74
C PRO A 294 -13.42 6.54 0.07
N SER A 295 -13.13 6.67 1.35
CA SER A 295 -13.79 7.65 2.23
C SER A 295 -13.49 9.11 1.85
N GLY A 296 -12.23 9.42 1.50
CA GLY A 296 -11.83 10.77 1.09
C GLY A 296 -12.45 11.18 -0.24
N TRP A 297 -12.57 10.25 -1.18
CA TRP A 297 -13.20 10.46 -2.49
C TRP A 297 -14.72 10.29 -2.47
N ARG A 298 -15.30 9.76 -1.37
CA ARG A 298 -16.74 9.44 -1.22
C ARG A 298 -17.23 8.45 -2.28
N LEU A 299 -16.44 7.42 -2.52
CA LEU A 299 -16.71 6.34 -3.45
C LEU A 299 -16.77 5.01 -2.72
N ASP A 300 -17.53 4.06 -3.28
CA ASP A 300 -17.42 2.68 -2.85
C ASP A 300 -16.01 2.12 -3.16
N PRO A 301 -15.48 1.18 -2.35
CA PRO A 301 -14.12 0.68 -2.49
C PRO A 301 -13.77 0.19 -3.90
N VAL A 302 -14.66 -0.55 -4.54
CA VAL A 302 -14.45 -1.05 -5.90
C VAL A 302 -14.40 0.10 -6.92
N ASP A 303 -15.31 1.08 -6.79
CA ASP A 303 -15.33 2.25 -7.67
C ASP A 303 -14.14 3.18 -7.42
N ALA A 304 -13.62 3.21 -6.19
CA ALA A 304 -12.39 3.95 -5.88
C ALA A 304 -11.17 3.37 -6.63
N HIS A 305 -11.06 2.05 -6.79
CA HIS A 305 -10.01 1.45 -7.62
C HIS A 305 -10.17 1.78 -9.12
N LYS A 306 -11.41 1.81 -9.63
CA LYS A 306 -11.67 2.26 -11.00
C LYS A 306 -11.28 3.74 -11.19
N TYR A 307 -11.71 4.59 -10.25
CA TYR A 307 -11.36 6.01 -10.23
C TYR A 307 -9.84 6.24 -10.21
N LEU A 308 -9.11 5.45 -9.42
CA LEU A 308 -7.65 5.50 -9.38
C LEU A 308 -7.04 5.25 -10.77
N VAL A 309 -7.48 4.20 -11.47
CA VAL A 309 -6.98 3.85 -12.81
C VAL A 309 -7.36 4.91 -13.84
N GLU A 310 -8.61 5.37 -13.82
CA GLU A 310 -9.15 6.29 -14.84
C GLU A 310 -8.64 7.73 -14.67
N HIS A 311 -8.45 8.18 -13.42
CA HIS A 311 -8.15 9.60 -13.14
C HIS A 311 -6.75 9.86 -12.59
N LEU A 312 -6.22 9.00 -11.69
CA LEU A 312 -4.90 9.23 -11.12
C LEU A 312 -3.77 8.77 -12.05
N PHE A 313 -3.89 7.62 -12.70
CA PHE A 313 -2.83 7.10 -13.57
C PHE A 313 -2.47 7.99 -14.77
N PRO A 314 -3.38 8.75 -15.39
CA PRO A 314 -2.99 9.71 -16.41
C PRO A 314 -2.01 10.78 -15.91
N VAL A 315 -2.07 11.16 -14.63
CA VAL A 315 -1.18 12.14 -14.00
C VAL A 315 0.00 11.46 -13.30
N TYR A 316 -0.29 10.41 -12.54
CA TYR A 316 0.68 9.62 -11.76
C TYR A 316 0.89 8.26 -12.40
N LYS A 317 1.50 8.25 -13.59
CA LYS A 317 1.68 7.05 -14.40
C LYS A 317 2.60 6.04 -13.71
N PRO A 318 2.14 4.80 -13.43
CA PRO A 318 2.99 3.76 -12.84
C PRO A 318 4.17 3.39 -13.75
N GLY A 319 5.35 3.22 -13.15
CA GLY A 319 6.58 2.83 -13.86
C GLY A 319 7.83 3.10 -13.04
N VAL A 320 8.95 2.59 -13.52
CA VAL A 320 10.28 2.94 -12.97
C VAL A 320 10.66 4.29 -13.53
N ILE A 321 10.96 5.24 -12.65
CA ILE A 321 11.34 6.62 -12.97
C ILE A 321 12.86 6.76 -12.97
N LYS A 322 13.53 6.13 -12.00
CA LYS A 322 14.99 6.06 -11.93
C LYS A 322 15.43 4.67 -11.47
N GLU A 323 16.27 4.00 -12.26
CA GLU A 323 16.84 2.70 -11.88
C GLU A 323 18.06 2.87 -10.97
N PRO A 324 18.30 1.94 -10.03
CA PRO A 324 19.46 2.00 -9.17
C PRO A 324 20.76 1.74 -9.99
N PRO A 325 21.93 2.25 -9.52
CA PRO A 325 23.20 1.96 -10.15
C PRO A 325 23.45 0.45 -10.27
N GLY A 326 23.74 -0.03 -11.48
CA GLY A 326 23.92 -1.45 -11.79
C GLY A 326 22.64 -2.21 -12.11
N GLY A 327 21.52 -1.50 -12.30
CA GLY A 327 20.24 -2.05 -12.69
C GLY A 327 19.48 -2.71 -11.54
N MET A 328 18.27 -3.18 -11.86
CA MET A 328 17.44 -3.93 -10.91
C MET A 328 18.04 -5.32 -10.68
N PRO A 329 18.23 -5.81 -9.44
CA PRO A 329 18.57 -7.21 -9.23
C PRO A 329 17.46 -8.11 -9.78
N ARG A 330 17.86 -9.17 -10.45
CA ARG A 330 16.96 -10.18 -11.02
C ARG A 330 16.34 -11.06 -9.96
#